data_da8d24ebf892facf098151f57d6d658e
#
_entry.id   da8d24ebf892facf098151f57d6d658e
#
_cell.length_a   1.000
_cell.length_b   1.000
_cell.length_c   1.000
_cell.angle_alpha   90.00
_cell.angle_beta   90.00
_cell.angle_gamma   90.00
#
_symmetry.space_group_name_H-M   'P 1'
#
loop_
_entity.id
_entity.type
_entity.pdbx_description
1 polymer ?
#
loop_
_entity_poly.entity_id
_entity_poly.type
_entity_poly.pdbx_seq_one_letter_code
_entity_poly.pdbx_strand_id
1 'polypeptide(L)'
;MVDDEPLARSNLTVLLRLDPDVELSGECGSGTEAVAEIRRRKPDLVFLDVQMPECDGFDVLELLGGDLPPAIVFVTAYDRYALKAFEAGALDYLLKPFDNARFNRALVRAKQRIEAARGLPRKIARLAVKTTGQVHFVKFSEIDWIEAADYYTCLHVGAKTYLLRRSMSELDRELDQSIFCRIHRSTIVNLERIRALELAEDGEYEVMLDNETRLRLSRSHRRQLQLRLGIVRSD
;
A
#
# COMPACT_ATOMS: atom_id res chain seq x y z
N MET A 1 13.17 -14.36 -2.13
CA MET A 1 13.18 -14.04 -0.68
C MET A 1 14.38 -14.66 -0.01
N VAL A 2 14.84 -14.06 1.09
CA VAL A 2 16.06 -14.45 1.80
C VAL A 2 15.79 -14.44 3.31
N ASP A 3 15.93 -15.59 3.96
CA ASP A 3 15.71 -15.76 5.40
C ASP A 3 16.28 -17.13 5.80
N ASP A 4 17.01 -17.24 6.88
CA ASP A 4 17.61 -18.53 7.30
C ASP A 4 16.56 -19.48 7.91
N GLU A 5 15.43 -18.95 8.38
CA GLU A 5 14.33 -19.72 8.93
C GLU A 5 13.39 -20.29 7.83
N PRO A 6 13.30 -21.62 7.61
CA PRO A 6 12.43 -22.20 6.59
C PRO A 6 10.94 -21.88 6.77
N LEU A 7 10.47 -21.76 8.03
CA LEU A 7 9.09 -21.43 8.35
C LEU A 7 8.75 -19.98 7.95
N ALA A 8 9.68 -19.05 8.18
CA ALA A 8 9.49 -17.65 7.76
C ALA A 8 9.39 -17.54 6.24
N ARG A 9 10.26 -18.26 5.49
CA ARG A 9 10.15 -18.33 4.03
C ARG A 9 8.82 -18.91 3.57
N SER A 10 8.36 -20.02 4.18
CA SER A 10 7.07 -20.65 3.83
C SER A 10 5.90 -19.70 4.05
N ASN A 11 5.85 -18.99 5.18
CA ASN A 11 4.79 -18.03 5.48
C ASN A 11 4.76 -16.88 4.47
N LEU A 12 5.92 -16.34 4.14
CA LEU A 12 6.03 -15.26 3.16
C LEU A 12 5.65 -15.73 1.75
N THR A 13 6.01 -16.96 1.38
CA THR A 13 5.61 -17.59 0.11
C THR A 13 4.10 -17.69 -0.03
N VAL A 14 3.40 -18.08 1.03
CA VAL A 14 1.92 -18.14 1.03
C VAL A 14 1.32 -16.77 0.75
N LEU A 15 1.82 -15.71 1.40
CA LEU A 15 1.32 -14.35 1.20
C LEU A 15 1.60 -13.84 -0.21
N LEU A 16 2.79 -14.08 -0.75
CA LEU A 16 3.18 -13.65 -2.10
C LEU A 16 2.36 -14.34 -3.19
N ARG A 17 2.03 -15.62 -3.03
CA ARG A 17 1.21 -16.38 -3.98
C ARG A 17 -0.25 -15.91 -4.07
N LEU A 18 -0.73 -15.15 -3.11
CA LEU A 18 -2.07 -14.55 -3.15
C LEU A 18 -2.17 -13.37 -4.13
N ASP A 19 -1.03 -12.83 -4.55
CA ASP A 19 -0.97 -11.70 -5.46
C ASP A 19 -0.61 -12.17 -6.89
N PRO A 20 -1.53 -12.04 -7.87
CA PRO A 20 -1.33 -12.57 -9.24
C PRO A 20 -0.23 -11.85 -10.03
N ASP A 21 0.19 -10.65 -9.60
CA ASP A 21 1.26 -9.89 -10.26
C ASP A 21 2.65 -10.27 -9.74
N VAL A 22 2.74 -11.19 -8.77
CA VAL A 22 3.99 -11.60 -8.13
C VAL A 22 4.40 -12.99 -8.57
N GLU A 23 5.57 -13.09 -9.18
CA GLU A 23 6.24 -14.34 -9.48
C GLU A 23 7.40 -14.58 -8.52
N LEU A 24 7.39 -15.71 -7.82
CA LEU A 24 8.47 -16.09 -6.91
C LEU A 24 9.63 -16.64 -7.72
N SER A 25 10.68 -15.86 -7.89
CA SER A 25 11.87 -16.26 -8.67
C SER A 25 12.86 -17.13 -7.88
N GLY A 26 12.87 -17.07 -6.55
CA GLY A 26 13.76 -17.91 -5.72
C GLY A 26 13.65 -17.66 -4.23
N GLU A 27 14.20 -18.62 -3.49
CA GLU A 27 14.34 -18.60 -2.03
C GLU A 27 15.81 -18.89 -1.69
N CYS A 28 16.36 -18.18 -0.72
CA CYS A 28 17.73 -18.38 -0.22
C CYS A 28 17.72 -18.52 1.30
N GLY A 29 18.51 -19.41 1.82
CA GLY A 29 18.67 -19.65 3.26
C GLY A 29 19.87 -18.95 3.90
N SER A 30 20.67 -18.20 3.13
CA SER A 30 21.81 -17.46 3.63
C SER A 30 22.09 -16.20 2.83
N GLY A 31 22.81 -15.24 3.42
CA GLY A 31 23.20 -14.00 2.75
C GLY A 31 24.14 -14.23 1.58
N THR A 32 25.08 -15.15 1.69
CA THR A 32 26.04 -15.49 0.61
C THR A 32 25.34 -16.10 -0.60
N GLU A 33 24.39 -17.02 -0.39
CA GLU A 33 23.54 -17.57 -1.45
C GLU A 33 22.70 -16.46 -2.10
N ALA A 34 22.15 -15.57 -1.29
CA ALA A 34 21.33 -14.46 -1.77
C ALA A 34 22.09 -13.53 -2.73
N VAL A 35 23.33 -13.16 -2.42
CA VAL A 35 24.15 -12.33 -3.30
C VAL A 35 24.33 -12.98 -4.68
N ALA A 36 24.66 -14.28 -4.72
CA ALA A 36 24.84 -15.02 -5.96
C ALA A 36 23.53 -15.09 -6.79
N GLU A 37 22.41 -15.43 -6.13
CA GLU A 37 21.12 -15.58 -6.78
C GLU A 37 20.53 -14.25 -7.25
N ILE A 38 20.69 -13.16 -6.48
CA ILE A 38 20.25 -11.82 -6.86
C ILE A 38 20.99 -11.35 -8.12
N ARG A 39 22.30 -11.50 -8.17
CA ARG A 39 23.10 -11.17 -9.36
C ARG A 39 22.71 -11.97 -10.59
N ARG A 40 22.43 -13.27 -10.40
CA ARG A 40 22.06 -14.18 -11.48
C ARG A 40 20.65 -13.94 -12.01
N ARG A 41 19.67 -13.77 -11.10
CA ARG A 41 18.23 -13.68 -11.46
C ARG A 41 17.74 -12.26 -11.68
N LYS A 42 18.45 -11.27 -11.13
CA LYS A 42 18.09 -9.84 -11.16
C LYS A 42 16.62 -9.60 -10.81
N PRO A 43 16.18 -10.02 -9.60
CA PRO A 43 14.79 -9.86 -9.20
C PRO A 43 14.44 -8.38 -9.05
N ASP A 44 13.18 -8.03 -9.27
CA ASP A 44 12.70 -6.65 -9.06
C ASP A 44 12.49 -6.32 -7.58
N LEU A 45 12.17 -7.33 -6.77
CA LEU A 45 11.88 -7.21 -5.34
C LEU A 45 12.61 -8.31 -4.56
N VAL A 46 13.23 -7.91 -3.46
CA VAL A 46 13.80 -8.83 -2.48
C VAL A 46 13.22 -8.55 -1.10
N PHE A 47 12.63 -9.58 -0.48
CA PHE A 47 12.39 -9.62 0.95
C PHE A 47 13.61 -10.25 1.61
N LEU A 48 14.19 -9.56 2.60
CA LEU A 48 15.51 -9.88 3.15
C LEU A 48 15.45 -9.83 4.68
N ASP A 49 15.82 -10.93 5.35
CA ASP A 49 16.01 -10.85 6.79
C ASP A 49 17.29 -10.06 7.11
N VAL A 50 17.24 -9.35 8.21
CA VAL A 50 18.42 -8.61 8.72
C VAL A 50 19.43 -9.55 9.33
N GLN A 51 18.99 -10.48 10.20
CA GLN A 51 19.92 -11.36 10.91
C GLN A 51 19.94 -12.75 10.29
N MET A 52 21.06 -13.08 9.69
CA MET A 52 21.38 -14.41 9.18
C MET A 52 22.81 -14.76 9.57
N PRO A 53 23.13 -16.05 9.77
CA PRO A 53 24.49 -16.50 10.08
C PRO A 53 25.51 -16.08 8.99
N GLU A 54 26.69 -15.74 9.40
CA GLU A 54 27.88 -15.43 8.57
C GLU A 54 27.77 -14.17 7.69
N CYS A 55 26.63 -13.90 7.08
CA CYS A 55 26.40 -12.77 6.17
C CYS A 55 25.00 -12.21 6.45
N ASP A 56 24.94 -11.09 7.14
CA ASP A 56 23.67 -10.44 7.51
C ASP A 56 23.03 -9.70 6.32
N GLY A 57 21.79 -9.22 6.49
CA GLY A 57 21.08 -8.54 5.42
C GLY A 57 21.73 -7.23 4.98
N PHE A 58 22.49 -6.56 5.84
CA PHE A 58 23.25 -5.35 5.48
C PHE A 58 24.52 -5.71 4.71
N ASP A 59 25.20 -6.79 5.09
CA ASP A 59 26.33 -7.32 4.33
C ASP A 59 25.91 -7.69 2.91
N VAL A 60 24.71 -8.27 2.73
CA VAL A 60 24.14 -8.55 1.40
C VAL A 60 24.02 -7.28 0.58
N LEU A 61 23.50 -6.18 1.15
CA LEU A 61 23.39 -4.90 0.43
C LEU A 61 24.77 -4.34 0.06
N GLU A 62 25.73 -4.39 0.98
CA GLU A 62 27.08 -3.91 0.74
C GLU A 62 27.77 -4.72 -0.37
N LEU A 63 27.67 -6.05 -0.33
CA LEU A 63 28.23 -6.94 -1.33
C LEU A 63 27.59 -6.78 -2.71
N LEU A 64 26.29 -6.47 -2.79
CA LEU A 64 25.62 -6.20 -4.06
C LEU A 64 26.04 -4.87 -4.68
N GLY A 65 26.29 -3.83 -3.88
CA GLY A 65 26.75 -2.53 -4.37
C GLY A 65 25.86 -1.97 -5.48
N GLY A 66 26.37 -1.87 -6.69
CA GLY A 66 25.65 -1.37 -7.87
C GLY A 66 24.58 -2.34 -8.44
N ASP A 67 24.55 -3.60 -7.98
CA ASP A 67 23.62 -4.64 -8.45
C ASP A 67 22.36 -4.74 -7.57
N LEU A 68 22.04 -3.70 -6.79
CA LEU A 68 20.88 -3.69 -5.91
C LEU A 68 19.57 -3.81 -6.70
N PRO A 69 18.61 -4.65 -6.23
CA PRO A 69 17.26 -4.70 -6.78
C PRO A 69 16.54 -3.36 -6.67
N PRO A 70 15.59 -3.05 -7.57
CA PRO A 70 14.78 -1.83 -7.52
C PRO A 70 14.02 -1.63 -6.21
N ALA A 71 13.61 -2.73 -5.56
CA ALA A 71 12.91 -2.71 -4.29
C ALA A 71 13.49 -3.75 -3.32
N ILE A 72 13.80 -3.30 -2.10
CA ILE A 72 14.26 -4.16 -1.00
C ILE A 72 13.37 -3.88 0.20
N VAL A 73 12.80 -4.92 0.78
CA VAL A 73 11.99 -4.88 2.00
C VAL A 73 12.64 -5.78 3.03
N PHE A 74 13.07 -5.20 4.15
CA PHE A 74 13.54 -6.01 5.26
C PHE A 74 12.37 -6.66 6.01
N VAL A 75 12.56 -7.93 6.42
CA VAL A 75 11.56 -8.71 7.17
C VAL A 75 12.26 -9.41 8.32
N THR A 76 12.16 -8.90 9.53
CA THR A 76 12.97 -9.35 10.66
C THR A 76 12.25 -9.28 12.00
N ALA A 77 12.74 -10.00 13.00
CA ALA A 77 12.23 -9.94 14.37
C ALA A 77 12.78 -8.76 15.20
N TYR A 78 13.68 -7.96 14.65
CA TYR A 78 14.40 -6.91 15.39
C TYR A 78 14.00 -5.52 14.94
N ASP A 79 13.49 -4.71 15.84
CA ASP A 79 13.04 -3.32 15.62
C ASP A 79 14.19 -2.31 15.53
N ARG A 80 15.28 -2.56 16.27
CA ARG A 80 16.44 -1.66 16.41
C ARG A 80 17.16 -1.31 15.10
N TYR A 81 16.99 -2.10 14.07
CA TYR A 81 17.65 -1.90 12.78
C TYR A 81 16.85 -1.07 11.77
N ALA A 82 15.63 -0.65 12.12
CA ALA A 82 14.76 0.05 11.18
C ALA A 82 15.40 1.33 10.62
N LEU A 83 16.03 2.15 11.47
CA LEU A 83 16.70 3.37 11.01
C LEU A 83 17.85 3.05 10.04
N LYS A 84 18.73 2.11 10.40
CA LYS A 84 19.83 1.64 9.54
C LYS A 84 19.32 1.11 8.20
N ALA A 85 18.19 0.41 8.19
CA ALA A 85 17.60 -0.12 6.97
C ALA A 85 17.19 1.00 5.99
N PHE A 86 16.56 2.06 6.49
CA PHE A 86 16.20 3.21 5.65
C PHE A 86 17.43 3.99 5.18
N GLU A 87 18.46 4.15 6.01
CA GLU A 87 19.74 4.76 5.62
C GLU A 87 20.45 3.95 4.52
N ALA A 88 20.33 2.60 4.56
CA ALA A 88 20.84 1.70 3.53
C ALA A 88 19.98 1.65 2.25
N GLY A 89 18.91 2.46 2.16
CA GLY A 89 18.06 2.57 0.97
C GLY A 89 16.96 1.51 0.86
N ALA A 90 16.65 0.79 1.95
CA ALA A 90 15.51 -0.12 1.96
C ALA A 90 14.20 0.65 1.73
N LEU A 91 13.31 0.07 0.96
CA LEU A 91 12.02 0.65 0.64
C LEU A 91 11.05 0.58 1.83
N ASP A 92 11.08 -0.52 2.56
CA ASP A 92 10.21 -0.76 3.72
C ASP A 92 10.85 -1.74 4.70
N TYR A 93 10.25 -1.83 5.90
CA TYR A 93 10.72 -2.65 7.01
C TYR A 93 9.55 -3.34 7.68
N LEU A 94 9.51 -4.66 7.64
CA LEU A 94 8.46 -5.49 8.24
C LEU A 94 8.99 -6.15 9.52
N LEU A 95 8.45 -5.77 10.67
CA LEU A 95 8.78 -6.40 11.95
C LEU A 95 7.93 -7.66 12.13
N LYS A 96 8.57 -8.81 12.35
CA LYS A 96 7.89 -10.08 12.68
C LYS A 96 7.42 -10.05 14.16
N PRO A 97 6.18 -10.46 14.47
CA PRO A 97 5.12 -10.85 13.54
C PRO A 97 4.42 -9.64 12.90
N PHE A 98 4.04 -9.72 11.64
CA PHE A 98 3.29 -8.70 10.92
C PHE A 98 1.96 -9.26 10.42
N ASP A 99 0.96 -8.39 10.29
CA ASP A 99 -0.34 -8.73 9.72
C ASP A 99 -0.37 -8.60 8.18
N ASN A 100 -1.40 -9.18 7.58
CA ASN A 100 -1.60 -9.13 6.13
C ASN A 100 -1.74 -7.69 5.59
N ALA A 101 -2.31 -6.78 6.37
CA ALA A 101 -2.49 -5.39 5.97
C ALA A 101 -1.15 -4.66 5.89
N ARG A 102 -0.23 -4.93 6.85
CA ARG A 102 1.12 -4.37 6.85
C ARG A 102 1.96 -4.91 5.70
N PHE A 103 1.88 -6.24 5.45
CA PHE A 103 2.53 -6.89 4.31
C PHE A 103 2.06 -6.30 2.98
N ASN A 104 0.73 -6.21 2.78
CA ASN A 104 0.15 -5.68 1.54
C ASN A 104 0.58 -4.23 1.27
N ARG A 105 0.67 -3.37 2.30
CA ARG A 105 1.18 -2.01 2.15
C ARG A 105 2.62 -1.98 1.63
N ALA A 106 3.49 -2.84 2.17
CA ALA A 106 4.87 -2.94 1.70
C ALA A 106 4.94 -3.44 0.25
N LEU A 107 4.13 -4.43 -0.10
CA LEU A 107 4.07 -4.99 -1.45
C LEU A 107 3.57 -3.96 -2.48
N VAL A 108 2.53 -3.17 -2.14
CA VAL A 108 2.05 -2.07 -3.01
C VAL A 108 3.15 -1.03 -3.24
N ARG A 109 3.87 -0.61 -2.20
CA ARG A 109 5.01 0.31 -2.34
C ARG A 109 6.10 -0.27 -3.24
N ALA A 110 6.41 -1.57 -3.07
CA ALA A 110 7.40 -2.25 -3.89
C ALA A 110 7.01 -2.25 -5.38
N LYS A 111 5.76 -2.59 -5.71
CA LYS A 111 5.24 -2.52 -7.09
C LYS A 111 5.38 -1.11 -7.68
N GLN A 112 4.98 -0.08 -6.95
CA GLN A 112 5.10 1.32 -7.39
C GLN A 112 6.56 1.72 -7.66
N ARG A 113 7.49 1.29 -6.79
CA ARG A 113 8.92 1.56 -6.94
C ARG A 113 9.50 0.88 -8.17
N ILE A 114 9.10 -0.38 -8.42
CA ILE A 114 9.53 -1.18 -9.58
C ILE A 114 9.01 -0.57 -10.88
N GLU A 115 7.74 -0.19 -10.93
CA GLU A 115 7.14 0.50 -12.09
C GLU A 115 7.88 1.79 -12.43
N ALA A 116 8.21 2.59 -11.40
CA ALA A 116 8.98 3.82 -11.57
C ALA A 116 10.41 3.55 -12.08
N ALA A 117 11.08 2.51 -11.57
CA ALA A 117 12.43 2.13 -11.96
C ALA A 117 12.51 1.58 -13.41
N ARG A 118 11.45 0.90 -13.86
CA ARG A 118 11.35 0.40 -15.25
C ARG A 118 11.03 1.48 -16.28
N GLY A 119 10.85 2.74 -15.86
CA GLY A 119 10.45 3.82 -16.74
C GLY A 119 9.06 3.61 -17.35
N LEU A 120 8.30 2.66 -16.84
CA LEU A 120 6.91 2.48 -17.24
C LEU A 120 6.14 3.74 -16.84
N PRO A 121 5.37 4.33 -17.76
CA PRO A 121 4.54 5.46 -17.39
C PRO A 121 3.67 4.98 -16.22
N ARG A 122 3.78 5.70 -15.10
CA ARG A 122 2.92 5.47 -13.92
C ARG A 122 1.53 5.26 -14.48
N LYS A 123 0.94 4.08 -14.28
CA LYS A 123 -0.47 3.87 -14.63
C LYS A 123 -1.19 5.01 -13.95
N ILE A 124 -1.57 6.03 -14.71
CA ILE A 124 -2.29 7.15 -14.13
C ILE A 124 -3.60 6.52 -13.69
N ALA A 125 -3.72 6.28 -12.41
CA ALA A 125 -4.90 5.70 -11.82
C ALA A 125 -6.05 6.66 -12.12
N ARG A 126 -6.86 6.29 -13.11
CA ARG A 126 -7.97 7.10 -13.65
C ARG A 126 -9.23 6.27 -13.65
N LEU A 127 -10.31 6.89 -13.23
CA LEU A 127 -11.63 6.32 -13.38
C LEU A 127 -12.26 6.82 -14.69
N ALA A 128 -12.71 5.90 -15.54
CA ALA A 128 -13.44 6.25 -16.74
C ALA A 128 -14.92 6.51 -16.40
N VAL A 129 -15.38 7.74 -16.57
CA VAL A 129 -16.76 8.16 -16.34
C VAL A 129 -17.43 8.39 -17.68
N LYS A 130 -18.45 7.58 -18.00
CA LYS A 130 -19.26 7.76 -19.20
C LYS A 130 -20.38 8.76 -18.93
N THR A 131 -20.41 9.86 -19.66
CA THR A 131 -21.52 10.81 -19.74
C THR A 131 -22.17 10.73 -21.11
N THR A 132 -23.26 11.45 -21.35
CA THR A 132 -23.97 11.43 -22.63
C THR A 132 -23.03 11.89 -23.77
N GLY A 133 -22.53 10.91 -24.54
CA GLY A 133 -21.69 11.15 -25.72
C GLY A 133 -20.18 11.35 -25.46
N GLN A 134 -19.71 11.29 -24.19
CA GLN A 134 -18.30 11.48 -23.86
C GLN A 134 -17.83 10.51 -22.77
N VAL A 135 -16.54 10.20 -22.77
CA VAL A 135 -15.86 9.49 -21.70
C VAL A 135 -14.86 10.42 -21.03
N HIS A 136 -15.07 10.75 -19.78
CA HIS A 136 -14.15 11.53 -18.97
C HIS A 136 -13.20 10.60 -18.22
N PHE A 137 -11.92 10.90 -18.21
CA PHE A 137 -10.91 10.19 -17.41
C PHE A 137 -10.55 11.06 -16.20
N VAL A 138 -11.08 10.70 -15.04
CA VAL A 138 -10.84 11.39 -13.77
C VAL A 138 -9.66 10.72 -13.07
N LYS A 139 -8.62 11.47 -12.76
CA LYS A 139 -7.47 10.94 -11.99
C LYS A 139 -7.90 10.68 -10.54
N PHE A 140 -7.38 9.62 -9.93
CA PHE A 140 -7.67 9.32 -8.52
C PHE A 140 -7.26 10.47 -7.58
N SER A 141 -6.15 11.14 -7.87
CA SER A 141 -5.70 12.32 -7.10
C SER A 141 -6.63 13.54 -7.19
N GLU A 142 -7.56 13.58 -8.15
CA GLU A 142 -8.52 14.66 -8.34
C GLU A 142 -9.84 14.39 -7.61
N ILE A 143 -10.08 13.14 -7.18
CA ILE A 143 -11.31 12.75 -6.47
C ILE A 143 -11.19 13.12 -5.00
N ASP A 144 -12.12 13.92 -4.50
CA ASP A 144 -12.16 14.32 -3.09
C ASP A 144 -12.88 13.27 -2.24
N TRP A 145 -14.09 12.86 -2.65
CA TRP A 145 -14.83 11.75 -2.04
C TRP A 145 -15.82 11.16 -3.04
N ILE A 146 -16.41 10.04 -2.66
CA ILE A 146 -17.37 9.28 -3.43
C ILE A 146 -18.54 8.94 -2.53
N GLU A 147 -19.78 9.14 -3.01
CA GLU A 147 -20.98 8.79 -2.26
C GLU A 147 -21.99 7.99 -3.09
N ALA A 148 -22.76 7.15 -2.41
CA ALA A 148 -23.88 6.46 -3.03
C ALA A 148 -25.10 7.38 -3.09
N ALA A 149 -25.72 7.47 -4.27
CA ALA A 149 -26.95 8.21 -4.54
C ALA A 149 -27.92 7.29 -5.31
N ASP A 150 -28.86 6.66 -4.61
CA ASP A 150 -29.81 5.70 -5.15
C ASP A 150 -29.19 4.63 -6.06
N TYR A 151 -29.41 4.71 -7.37
CA TYR A 151 -28.90 3.78 -8.38
C TYR A 151 -27.52 4.17 -8.94
N TYR A 152 -26.94 5.27 -8.47
CA TYR A 152 -25.69 5.83 -8.95
C TYR A 152 -24.70 6.02 -7.81
N THR A 153 -23.47 6.20 -8.18
CA THR A 153 -22.42 6.68 -7.29
C THR A 153 -21.94 8.03 -7.81
N CYS A 154 -21.85 9.01 -6.93
CA CYS A 154 -21.37 10.36 -7.23
C CYS A 154 -19.90 10.45 -6.92
N LEU A 155 -19.07 10.82 -7.92
CA LEU A 155 -17.67 11.22 -7.73
C LEU A 155 -17.60 12.73 -7.59
N HIS A 156 -17.07 13.21 -6.48
CA HIS A 156 -16.86 14.63 -6.23
C HIS A 156 -15.39 14.98 -6.52
N VAL A 157 -15.20 15.94 -7.44
CA VAL A 157 -13.92 16.38 -7.96
C VAL A 157 -13.88 17.90 -7.97
N GLY A 158 -13.38 18.53 -6.91
CA GLY A 158 -13.49 19.96 -6.71
C GLY A 158 -14.96 20.43 -6.77
N ALA A 159 -15.26 21.36 -7.68
CA ALA A 159 -16.63 21.85 -7.88
C ALA A 159 -17.52 20.98 -8.79
N LYS A 160 -17.00 19.87 -9.33
CA LYS A 160 -17.71 19.01 -10.27
C LYS A 160 -18.12 17.70 -9.61
N THR A 161 -19.30 17.20 -9.99
CA THR A 161 -19.80 15.88 -9.60
C THR A 161 -20.04 15.05 -10.86
N TYR A 162 -19.51 13.83 -10.86
CA TYR A 162 -19.71 12.87 -11.95
C TYR A 162 -20.55 11.71 -11.44
N LEU A 163 -21.52 11.27 -12.26
CA LEU A 163 -22.38 10.13 -11.94
C LEU A 163 -21.83 8.84 -12.57
N LEU A 164 -21.74 7.78 -11.78
CA LEU A 164 -21.32 6.45 -12.19
C LEU A 164 -22.41 5.44 -11.89
N ARG A 165 -22.65 4.54 -12.83
CA ARG A 165 -23.55 3.39 -12.60
C ARG A 165 -22.73 2.20 -12.11
N ARG A 166 -22.18 2.33 -10.90
CA ARG A 166 -21.34 1.34 -10.24
C ARG A 166 -21.66 1.27 -8.75
N SER A 167 -21.49 0.12 -8.14
CA SER A 167 -21.71 -0.03 -6.71
C SER A 167 -20.52 0.48 -5.89
N MET A 168 -20.78 0.92 -4.66
CA MET A 168 -19.73 1.29 -3.69
C MET A 168 -18.73 0.17 -3.44
N SER A 169 -19.20 -1.09 -3.43
CA SER A 169 -18.34 -2.25 -3.18
C SER A 169 -17.43 -2.59 -4.36
N GLU A 170 -17.82 -2.30 -5.59
CA GLU A 170 -16.95 -2.42 -6.77
C GLU A 170 -15.89 -1.34 -6.76
N LEU A 171 -16.25 -0.10 -6.45
CA LEU A 171 -15.33 1.02 -6.36
C LEU A 171 -14.33 0.81 -5.22
N ASP A 172 -14.77 0.36 -4.06
CA ASP A 172 -13.92 0.09 -2.90
C ASP A 172 -12.84 -0.96 -3.18
N ARG A 173 -13.11 -1.93 -4.07
CA ARG A 173 -12.12 -2.93 -4.50
C ARG A 173 -11.15 -2.44 -5.58
N GLU A 174 -11.59 -1.52 -6.45
CA GLU A 174 -10.79 -1.02 -7.58
C GLU A 174 -9.92 0.17 -7.19
N LEU A 175 -10.38 1.01 -6.27
CA LEU A 175 -9.66 2.18 -5.81
C LEU A 175 -8.42 1.79 -5.01
N ASP A 176 -7.36 2.57 -5.21
CA ASP A 176 -6.12 2.39 -4.46
C ASP A 176 -6.37 2.61 -2.96
N GLN A 177 -6.26 1.53 -2.21
CA GLN A 177 -6.45 1.52 -0.76
C GLN A 177 -5.41 2.38 -0.02
N SER A 178 -4.29 2.78 -0.64
CA SER A 178 -3.35 3.73 -0.05
C SER A 178 -3.85 5.17 -0.08
N ILE A 179 -4.74 5.48 -1.01
CA ILE A 179 -5.30 6.83 -1.25
C ILE A 179 -6.72 6.93 -0.70
N PHE A 180 -7.52 5.87 -0.83
CA PHE A 180 -8.94 5.90 -0.49
C PHE A 180 -9.27 5.04 0.73
N CYS A 181 -10.24 5.48 1.50
CA CYS A 181 -10.77 4.75 2.65
C CYS A 181 -12.30 4.82 2.67
N ARG A 182 -12.95 3.67 2.83
CA ARG A 182 -14.39 3.64 3.08
C ARG A 182 -14.67 4.05 4.53
N ILE A 183 -15.46 5.09 4.72
CA ILE A 183 -15.78 5.67 6.03
C ILE A 183 -17.23 5.46 6.45
N HIS A 184 -18.07 5.12 5.49
CA HIS A 184 -19.49 4.80 5.70
C HIS A 184 -19.94 3.78 4.65
N ARG A 185 -21.08 3.08 4.89
CA ARG A 185 -21.65 2.17 3.88
C ARG A 185 -21.91 2.85 2.51
N SER A 186 -22.11 4.17 2.53
CA SER A 186 -22.37 4.99 1.34
C SER A 186 -21.26 5.97 1.01
N THR A 187 -20.08 5.94 1.67
CA THR A 187 -19.08 6.99 1.48
C THR A 187 -17.65 6.43 1.50
N ILE A 188 -16.88 6.78 0.47
CA ILE A 188 -15.43 6.57 0.37
C ILE A 188 -14.78 7.94 0.29
N VAL A 189 -13.71 8.17 1.03
CA VAL A 189 -12.98 9.45 1.09
C VAL A 189 -11.56 9.28 0.59
N ASN A 190 -11.01 10.30 -0.05
CA ASN A 190 -9.60 10.43 -0.34
C ASN A 190 -8.86 10.89 0.93
N LEU A 191 -7.93 10.07 1.42
CA LEU A 191 -7.19 10.33 2.66
C LEU A 191 -6.34 11.61 2.59
N GLU A 192 -5.85 11.97 1.38
CA GLU A 192 -5.06 13.19 1.17
C GLU A 192 -5.89 14.49 1.24
N ARG A 193 -7.23 14.37 1.21
CA ARG A 193 -8.17 15.50 1.31
C ARG A 193 -8.73 15.70 2.71
N ILE A 194 -8.34 14.85 3.66
CA ILE A 194 -8.83 14.95 5.05
C ILE A 194 -8.04 16.01 5.79
N ARG A 195 -8.74 17.05 6.23
CA ARG A 195 -8.20 18.12 7.07
C ARG A 195 -8.28 17.81 8.55
N ALA A 196 -9.43 17.25 9.01
CA ALA A 196 -9.68 16.96 10.43
C ALA A 196 -10.69 15.83 10.64
N LEU A 197 -10.64 15.24 11.85
CA LEU A 197 -11.71 14.43 12.41
C LEU A 197 -12.32 15.20 13.57
N GLU A 198 -13.60 15.48 13.49
CA GLU A 198 -14.33 16.23 14.49
C GLU A 198 -15.38 15.36 15.18
N LEU A 199 -15.61 15.63 16.46
CA LEU A 199 -16.74 15.03 17.20
C LEU A 199 -17.94 15.94 17.02
N ALA A 200 -18.99 15.43 16.37
CA ALA A 200 -20.24 16.16 16.20
C ALA A 200 -21.06 16.22 17.51
N GLU A 201 -22.04 17.09 17.57
CA GLU A 201 -22.91 17.29 18.75
C GLU A 201 -23.67 16.04 19.18
N ASP A 202 -23.97 15.16 18.23
CA ASP A 202 -24.64 13.87 18.45
C ASP A 202 -23.70 12.76 18.97
N GLY A 203 -22.41 13.06 19.18
CA GLY A 203 -21.40 12.13 19.64
C GLY A 203 -20.84 11.21 18.55
N GLU A 204 -21.24 11.38 17.30
CA GLU A 204 -20.64 10.70 16.15
C GLU A 204 -19.44 11.47 15.62
N TYR A 205 -18.55 10.81 14.91
CA TYR A 205 -17.41 11.46 14.27
C TYR A 205 -17.73 11.87 12.84
N GLU A 206 -17.24 13.03 12.46
CA GLU A 206 -17.25 13.54 11.10
C GLU A 206 -15.82 13.71 10.57
N VAL A 207 -15.66 13.45 9.28
CA VAL A 207 -14.45 13.74 8.51
C VAL A 207 -14.66 15.09 7.84
N MET A 208 -13.81 16.06 8.17
CA MET A 208 -13.77 17.36 7.49
C MET A 208 -12.71 17.32 6.39
N LEU A 209 -13.09 17.73 5.18
CA LEU A 209 -12.20 17.85 4.03
C LEU A 209 -11.62 19.28 3.90
N ASP A 210 -10.59 19.43 3.07
CA ASP A 210 -9.96 20.72 2.78
C ASP A 210 -10.93 21.77 2.23
N ASN A 211 -11.96 21.33 1.51
CA ASN A 211 -13.04 22.16 0.95
C ASN A 211 -14.20 22.40 1.92
N GLU A 212 -14.00 22.13 3.21
CA GLU A 212 -14.98 22.30 4.30
C GLU A 212 -16.19 21.33 4.23
N THR A 213 -16.18 20.34 3.31
CA THR A 213 -17.20 19.31 3.27
C THR A 213 -17.07 18.42 4.52
N ARG A 214 -18.21 18.14 5.16
CA ARG A 214 -18.31 17.24 6.32
C ARG A 214 -18.93 15.94 5.89
N LEU A 215 -18.26 14.83 6.18
CA LEU A 215 -18.67 13.48 5.83
C LEU A 215 -18.84 12.65 7.10
N ARG A 216 -19.97 11.96 7.22
CA ARG A 216 -20.25 11.10 8.37
C ARG A 216 -19.32 9.91 8.43
N LEU A 217 -18.69 9.66 9.58
CA LEU A 217 -17.86 8.51 9.86
C LEU A 217 -18.64 7.49 10.69
N SER A 218 -18.92 6.32 10.13
CA SER A 218 -19.62 5.27 10.87
C SER A 218 -18.71 4.62 11.91
N ARG A 219 -19.30 4.14 13.01
CA ARG A 219 -18.58 3.47 14.12
C ARG A 219 -17.75 2.28 13.64
N SER A 220 -18.29 1.51 12.69
CA SER A 220 -17.62 0.32 12.14
C SER A 220 -16.36 0.64 11.33
N HIS A 221 -16.26 1.83 10.71
CA HIS A 221 -15.13 2.25 9.89
C HIS A 221 -14.14 3.16 10.64
N ARG A 222 -14.50 3.63 11.85
CA ARG A 222 -13.68 4.57 12.63
C ARG A 222 -12.28 4.05 12.90
N ARG A 223 -12.16 2.82 13.42
CA ARG A 223 -10.85 2.21 13.76
C ARG A 223 -9.96 2.10 12.53
N GLN A 224 -10.53 1.68 11.40
CA GLN A 224 -9.80 1.55 10.14
C GLN A 224 -9.26 2.91 9.68
N LEU A 225 -10.09 3.96 9.69
CA LEU A 225 -9.66 5.30 9.30
C LEU A 225 -8.57 5.84 10.23
N GLN A 226 -8.73 5.71 11.55
CA GLN A 226 -7.75 6.16 12.53
C GLN A 226 -6.39 5.48 12.36
N LEU A 227 -6.37 4.17 12.08
CA LEU A 227 -5.15 3.42 11.76
C LEU A 227 -4.48 3.95 10.48
N ARG A 228 -5.29 4.27 9.46
CA ARG A 228 -4.80 4.84 8.19
C ARG A 228 -4.17 6.22 8.35
N LEU A 229 -4.74 7.04 9.21
CA LEU A 229 -4.27 8.39 9.50
C LEU A 229 -3.13 8.42 10.53
N GLY A 230 -2.75 7.27 11.11
CA GLY A 230 -1.70 7.18 12.13
C GLY A 230 -2.10 7.77 13.49
N ILE A 231 -3.40 7.96 13.76
CA ILE A 231 -3.93 8.54 15.01
C ILE A 231 -3.92 7.52 16.14
N VAL A 232 -4.10 6.24 15.80
CA VAL A 232 -4.09 5.11 16.76
C VAL A 232 -3.01 4.14 16.30
N ARG A 233 -2.14 3.71 17.22
CA ARG A 233 -1.18 2.64 16.95
C ARG A 233 -1.95 1.31 16.85
N SER A 234 -1.52 0.44 15.95
CA SER A 234 -1.96 -0.96 15.95
C SER A 234 -1.37 -1.60 17.21
N ASP A 235 -2.24 -1.93 18.19
CA ASP A 235 -1.86 -2.82 19.29
C ASP A 235 -1.67 -4.24 18.76
#